data_072e897dac1eceb20bd8c08565f67e94
#
_entry.id   072e897dac1eceb20bd8c08565f67e94
#
_cell.length_a   1.000
_cell.length_b   1.000
_cell.length_c   1.000
_cell.angle_alpha   90.00
_cell.angle_beta   90.00
_cell.angle_gamma   90.00
#
_symmetry.space_group_name_H-M   'P 1'
#
loop_
_entity.id
_entity.type
_entity.pdbx_description
1 polymer ?
#
loop_
_entity_poly.entity_id
_entity_poly.type
_entity_poly.pdbx_seq_one_letter_code
_entity_poly.pdbx_strand_id
1 'polypeptide(L)'
;VYYRTVGGRYFKVVTNYTTYSNKESSFYVKSEWRDVVACALSSNLAFWFYQVYSNNLSWSTYDILDFTIPVKVITPKQKTQIEELYKIYVIDIEKNVNTRNVSTESKYTMDVFKEYKIVRSKAIIDEIDDYIGPLYGLTQEEIDFIKNYELEFRMAGE
;
A
#
# COMPACT_ATOMS: atom_id res chain seq x y z
N VAL A 1 -7.14 9.24 -1.99
CA VAL A 1 -6.32 8.02 -1.98
C VAL A 1 -7.16 6.89 -2.52
N TYR A 2 -6.56 6.10 -3.40
CA TYR A 2 -7.16 4.92 -4.04
C TYR A 2 -6.52 3.66 -3.46
N TYR A 3 -7.30 2.60 -3.33
CA TYR A 3 -6.82 1.34 -2.79
C TYR A 3 -7.57 0.14 -3.35
N ARG A 4 -6.89 -1.00 -3.43
CA ARG A 4 -7.52 -2.25 -3.87
C ARG A 4 -8.26 -2.91 -2.70
N THR A 5 -9.55 -3.16 -2.89
CA THR A 5 -10.42 -3.69 -1.83
C THR A 5 -10.23 -5.19 -1.58
N VAL A 6 -9.96 -5.99 -2.61
CA VAL A 6 -9.88 -7.45 -2.51
C VAL A 6 -8.66 -8.02 -3.23
N GLY A 7 -8.27 -9.22 -2.85
CA GLY A 7 -7.13 -9.96 -3.44
C GLY A 7 -5.77 -9.44 -2.95
N GLY A 8 -4.72 -10.14 -3.40
CA GLY A 8 -3.33 -9.85 -3.02
C GLY A 8 -2.94 -10.50 -1.69
N ARG A 9 -2.00 -11.46 -1.77
CA ARG A 9 -1.46 -12.12 -0.56
C ARG A 9 -0.44 -11.27 0.16
N TYR A 10 0.36 -10.53 -0.61
CA TYR A 10 1.45 -9.76 -0.05
C TYR A 10 0.94 -8.44 0.52
N PHE A 11 0.31 -7.65 -0.32
CA PHE A 11 -0.17 -6.33 0.02
C PHE A 11 -1.20 -5.82 -0.99
N LYS A 12 -2.01 -4.86 -0.58
CA LYS A 12 -2.97 -4.20 -1.49
C LYS A 12 -2.36 -2.93 -2.05
N VAL A 13 -2.54 -2.72 -3.35
CA VAL A 13 -2.07 -1.49 -4.01
C VAL A 13 -2.78 -0.28 -3.40
N VAL A 14 -2.00 0.70 -2.95
CA VAL A 14 -2.48 2.00 -2.49
C VAL A 14 -1.78 3.09 -3.28
N THR A 15 -2.57 3.96 -3.91
CA THR A 15 -2.05 5.00 -4.79
C THR A 15 -2.73 6.36 -4.53
N ASN A 16 -2.09 7.43 -4.97
CA ASN A 16 -2.68 8.76 -5.00
C ASN A 16 -3.32 9.10 -6.36
N TYR A 17 -3.40 8.12 -7.26
CA TYR A 17 -4.03 8.16 -8.58
C TYR A 17 -4.85 6.89 -8.80
N THR A 18 -5.82 6.94 -9.71
CA THR A 18 -6.61 5.75 -10.07
C THR A 18 -5.81 4.77 -10.92
N THR A 19 -5.93 3.48 -10.60
CA THR A 19 -5.40 2.37 -11.41
C THR A 19 -6.43 1.84 -12.40
N TYR A 20 -7.65 2.38 -12.36
CA TYR A 20 -8.81 1.93 -13.16
C TYR A 20 -9.19 0.47 -12.93
N SER A 21 -8.79 -0.13 -11.82
CA SER A 21 -9.19 -1.48 -11.45
C SER A 21 -10.66 -1.51 -11.01
N ASN A 22 -11.41 -2.52 -11.46
CA ASN A 22 -12.78 -2.75 -10.99
C ASN A 22 -12.87 -3.21 -9.51
N LYS A 23 -11.73 -3.45 -8.87
CA LYS A 23 -11.58 -3.76 -7.45
C LYS A 23 -10.95 -2.61 -6.66
N GLU A 24 -10.93 -1.42 -7.25
CA GLU A 24 -10.47 -0.21 -6.62
C GLU A 24 -11.61 0.50 -5.90
N SER A 25 -11.31 1.08 -4.76
CA SER A 25 -12.12 2.04 -4.05
C SER A 25 -11.27 3.26 -3.69
N SER A 26 -11.92 4.31 -3.21
CA SER A 26 -11.20 5.53 -2.81
C SER A 26 -11.84 6.21 -1.62
N PHE A 27 -11.08 7.03 -0.95
CA PHE A 27 -11.56 7.92 0.10
C PHE A 27 -10.88 9.29 0.01
N TYR A 28 -11.54 10.28 0.56
CA TYR A 28 -11.02 11.64 0.59
C TYR A 28 -10.13 11.88 1.79
N VAL A 29 -9.01 12.57 1.55
CA VAL A 29 -8.09 13.07 2.55
C VAL A 29 -7.68 14.48 2.14
N LYS A 30 -7.31 15.33 3.11
CA LYS A 30 -6.78 16.67 2.81
C LYS A 30 -5.57 16.53 1.89
N SER A 31 -5.53 17.35 0.82
CA SER A 31 -4.50 17.27 -0.22
C SER A 31 -3.07 17.29 0.32
N GLU A 32 -2.85 18.08 1.37
CA GLU A 32 -1.56 18.24 2.06
C GLU A 32 -1.08 16.96 2.79
N TRP A 33 -1.98 15.99 3.07
CA TRP A 33 -1.70 14.73 3.74
C TRP A 33 -1.85 13.51 2.84
N ARG A 34 -2.24 13.70 1.59
CA ARG A 34 -2.58 12.62 0.67
C ARG A 34 -1.45 11.60 0.51
N ASP A 35 -0.24 12.07 0.27
CA ASP A 35 0.91 11.21 -0.01
C ASP A 35 1.45 10.55 1.28
N VAL A 36 1.35 11.25 2.42
CA VAL A 36 1.66 10.68 3.73
C VAL A 36 0.71 9.54 4.08
N VAL A 37 -0.59 9.74 3.87
CA VAL A 37 -1.62 8.72 4.13
C VAL A 37 -1.43 7.54 3.20
N ALA A 38 -1.21 7.78 1.90
CA ALA A 38 -0.96 6.71 0.94
C ALA A 38 0.32 5.92 1.27
N CYS A 39 1.39 6.60 1.69
CA CYS A 39 2.63 5.97 2.14
C CYS A 39 2.39 5.07 3.37
N ALA A 40 1.76 5.60 4.40
CA ALA A 40 1.49 4.84 5.63
C ALA A 40 0.62 3.60 5.36
N LEU A 41 -0.39 3.72 4.52
CA LEU A 41 -1.23 2.60 4.11
C LEU A 41 -0.52 1.59 3.18
N SER A 42 0.63 1.96 2.61
CA SER A 42 1.46 1.06 1.79
C SER A 42 2.48 0.26 2.59
N SER A 43 2.54 0.45 3.90
CA SER A 43 3.50 -0.20 4.81
C SER A 43 3.13 -1.64 5.17
N ASN A 44 4.12 -2.42 5.63
CA ASN A 44 3.86 -3.71 6.28
C ASN A 44 3.06 -3.53 7.57
N LEU A 45 3.25 -2.41 8.28
CA LEU A 45 2.49 -2.09 9.49
C LEU A 45 0.98 -2.00 9.20
N ALA A 46 0.57 -1.31 8.13
CA ALA A 46 -0.83 -1.25 7.74
C ALA A 46 -1.38 -2.63 7.33
N PHE A 47 -0.57 -3.44 6.65
CA PHE A 47 -0.93 -4.82 6.32
C PHE A 47 -1.09 -5.68 7.57
N TRP A 48 -0.15 -5.63 8.51
CA TRP A 48 -0.22 -6.34 9.79
C TRP A 48 -1.46 -5.93 10.58
N PHE A 49 -1.72 -4.63 10.70
CA PHE A 49 -2.92 -4.12 11.36
C PHE A 49 -4.20 -4.68 10.74
N TYR A 50 -4.28 -4.66 9.40
CA TYR A 50 -5.40 -5.25 8.67
C TYR A 50 -5.56 -6.75 8.96
N GLN A 51 -4.47 -7.52 8.99
CA GLN A 51 -4.53 -8.96 9.28
C GLN A 51 -5.01 -9.26 10.71
N VAL A 52 -4.63 -8.44 11.66
CA VAL A 52 -4.95 -8.66 13.09
C VAL A 52 -6.36 -8.18 13.45
N TYR A 53 -6.80 -7.07 12.88
CA TYR A 53 -8.01 -6.36 13.32
C TYR A 53 -9.18 -6.43 12.35
N SER A 54 -8.99 -6.86 11.10
CA SER A 54 -10.08 -6.97 10.13
C SER A 54 -10.55 -8.41 9.92
N ASN A 55 -11.59 -8.55 9.11
CA ASN A 55 -12.14 -9.86 8.72
C ASN A 55 -11.31 -10.60 7.64
N ASN A 56 -10.24 -10.02 7.14
CA ASN A 56 -9.34 -10.55 6.10
C ASN A 56 -10.00 -10.92 4.75
N LEU A 57 -11.26 -10.55 4.54
CA LEU A 57 -12.00 -10.83 3.29
C LEU A 57 -11.86 -9.67 2.30
N SER A 58 -12.09 -8.46 2.79
CA SER A 58 -12.00 -7.24 2.01
C SER A 58 -11.45 -6.10 2.85
N TRP A 59 -10.66 -5.23 2.25
CA TRP A 59 -10.21 -4.01 2.89
C TRP A 59 -11.27 -2.94 2.68
N SER A 60 -12.04 -2.67 3.71
CA SER A 60 -13.10 -1.68 3.69
C SER A 60 -12.59 -0.29 4.08
N THR A 61 -13.39 0.73 3.80
CA THR A 61 -13.09 2.09 4.27
C THR A 61 -13.06 2.16 5.82
N TYR A 62 -13.85 1.33 6.50
CA TYR A 62 -13.82 1.26 7.98
C TYR A 62 -12.48 0.73 8.49
N ASP A 63 -11.95 -0.35 7.90
CA ASP A 63 -10.63 -0.88 8.27
C ASP A 63 -9.52 0.16 8.08
N ILE A 64 -9.64 0.99 7.02
CA ILE A 64 -8.69 2.07 6.75
C ILE A 64 -8.80 3.19 7.77
N LEU A 65 -10.02 3.57 8.15
CA LEU A 65 -10.26 4.63 9.14
C LEU A 65 -9.81 4.23 10.55
N ASP A 66 -9.85 2.94 10.87
CA ASP A 66 -9.36 2.41 12.15
C ASP A 66 -7.81 2.44 12.22
N PHE A 67 -7.12 2.42 11.10
CA PHE A 67 -5.67 2.59 11.04
C PHE A 67 -5.30 4.06 11.23
N THR A 68 -5.08 4.45 12.47
CA THR A 68 -4.77 5.84 12.83
C THR A 68 -3.38 6.25 12.38
N ILE A 69 -3.27 7.32 11.59
CA ILE A 69 -1.99 7.91 11.21
C ILE A 69 -1.65 9.04 12.18
N PRO A 70 -0.45 9.04 12.78
CA PRO A 70 -0.08 9.96 13.87
C PRO A 70 0.29 11.37 13.35
N VAL A 71 -0.57 12.00 12.56
CA VAL A 71 -0.33 13.29 11.91
C VAL A 71 0.09 14.42 12.86
N LYS A 72 -0.33 14.35 14.13
CA LYS A 72 -0.04 15.36 15.15
C LYS A 72 1.42 15.38 15.60
N VAL A 73 2.13 14.27 15.46
CA VAL A 73 3.54 14.14 15.87
C VAL A 73 4.51 14.24 14.71
N ILE A 74 4.00 14.23 13.47
CA ILE A 74 4.81 14.34 12.26
C ILE A 74 5.26 15.79 12.08
N THR A 75 6.55 16.03 12.16
CA THR A 75 7.15 17.33 11.89
C THR A 75 7.13 17.65 10.38
N PRO A 76 7.22 18.93 9.96
CA PRO A 76 7.30 19.29 8.54
C PRO A 76 8.44 18.58 7.79
N LYS A 77 9.60 18.39 8.43
CA LYS A 77 10.73 17.67 7.85
C LYS A 77 10.40 16.19 7.62
N GLN A 78 9.82 15.53 8.62
CA GLN A 78 9.38 14.12 8.50
C GLN A 78 8.31 13.96 7.42
N LYS A 79 7.36 14.89 7.35
CA LYS A 79 6.33 14.90 6.31
C LYS A 79 6.95 14.90 4.92
N THR A 80 7.90 15.82 4.65
CA THR A 80 8.62 15.86 3.36
C THR A 80 9.33 14.54 3.05
N GLN A 81 9.98 13.95 4.03
CA GLN A 81 10.68 12.67 3.85
C GLN A 81 9.72 11.51 3.54
N ILE A 82 8.56 11.46 4.19
CA ILE A 82 7.52 10.46 3.88
C ILE A 82 6.98 10.65 2.46
N GLU A 83 6.75 11.90 2.04
CA GLU A 83 6.31 12.22 0.68
C GLU A 83 7.35 11.81 -0.37
N GLU A 84 8.65 11.94 -0.07
CA GLU A 84 9.73 11.48 -0.94
C GLU A 84 9.79 9.94 -1.01
N LEU A 85 9.70 9.24 0.12
CA LEU A 85 9.60 7.79 0.17
C LEU A 85 8.40 7.27 -0.65
N TYR A 86 7.26 7.95 -0.52
CA TYR A 86 6.08 7.59 -1.29
C TYR A 86 6.29 7.74 -2.80
N LYS A 87 6.98 8.79 -3.26
CA LYS A 87 7.34 8.95 -4.67
C LYS A 87 8.23 7.81 -5.16
N ILE A 88 9.21 7.40 -4.35
CA ILE A 88 10.09 6.26 -4.68
C ILE A 88 9.26 4.97 -4.76
N TYR A 89 8.36 4.74 -3.80
CA TYR A 89 7.44 3.61 -3.80
C TYR A 89 6.58 3.58 -5.08
N VAL A 90 5.98 4.69 -5.48
CA VAL A 90 5.18 4.77 -6.71
C VAL A 90 6.00 4.43 -7.95
N ILE A 91 7.23 4.95 -8.05
CA ILE A 91 8.14 4.63 -9.17
C ILE A 91 8.45 3.13 -9.18
N ASP A 92 8.69 2.55 -8.01
CA ASP A 92 9.05 1.14 -7.90
C ASP A 92 7.89 0.22 -8.25
N ILE A 93 6.68 0.46 -7.75
CA ILE A 93 5.50 -0.36 -8.11
C ILE A 93 5.16 -0.28 -9.61
N GLU A 94 5.35 0.89 -10.24
CA GLU A 94 5.13 1.05 -11.68
C GLU A 94 6.18 0.29 -12.53
N LYS A 95 7.41 0.13 -12.03
CA LYS A 95 8.41 -0.74 -12.66
C LYS A 95 8.06 -2.22 -12.55
N ASN A 96 7.36 -2.60 -11.52
CA ASN A 96 6.97 -3.98 -11.21
C ASN A 96 5.59 -4.36 -11.77
N VAL A 97 5.04 -3.55 -12.68
CA VAL A 97 3.77 -3.83 -13.36
C VAL A 97 3.96 -4.84 -14.48
N ASN A 98 3.15 -5.89 -14.49
CA ASN A 98 2.97 -6.73 -15.66
C ASN A 98 1.82 -6.17 -16.50
N THR A 99 2.08 -5.95 -17.78
CA THR A 99 1.06 -5.52 -18.73
C THR A 99 0.45 -6.74 -19.41
N ARG A 100 -0.85 -6.91 -19.32
CA ARG A 100 -1.59 -7.96 -20.04
C ARG A 100 -2.52 -7.30 -21.06
N ASN A 101 -2.44 -7.77 -22.29
CA ASN A 101 -3.43 -7.44 -23.31
C ASN A 101 -4.59 -8.42 -23.17
N VAL A 102 -5.76 -7.94 -22.82
CA VAL A 102 -7.00 -8.74 -22.80
C VAL A 102 -7.73 -8.46 -24.08
N SER A 103 -7.76 -9.43 -25.01
CA SER A 103 -8.69 -9.40 -26.13
C SER A 103 -10.08 -9.76 -25.59
N THR A 104 -10.94 -8.77 -25.43
CA THR A 104 -12.36 -9.05 -25.24
C THR A 104 -12.98 -9.41 -26.58
N GLU A 105 -13.71 -10.52 -26.65
CA GLU A 105 -14.48 -10.93 -27.85
C GLU A 105 -15.60 -9.91 -28.21
N SER A 106 -15.83 -8.93 -27.37
CA SER A 106 -16.70 -7.80 -27.67
C SER A 106 -15.97 -6.79 -28.55
N LYS A 107 -16.64 -6.24 -29.55
CA LYS A 107 -16.18 -5.27 -30.56
C LYS A 107 -15.56 -3.97 -30.04
N TYR A 108 -15.16 -3.90 -28.79
CA TYR A 108 -14.63 -2.72 -28.11
C TYR A 108 -13.20 -2.98 -27.67
N THR A 109 -12.28 -2.21 -28.25
CA THR A 109 -10.90 -1.87 -27.87
C THR A 109 -10.14 -2.83 -26.94
N MET A 110 -8.92 -3.16 -27.34
CA MET A 110 -7.92 -3.85 -26.51
C MET A 110 -7.69 -3.06 -25.23
N ASP A 111 -8.17 -3.57 -24.11
CA ASP A 111 -7.88 -3.01 -22.80
C ASP A 111 -6.51 -3.52 -22.33
N VAL A 112 -5.61 -2.59 -22.10
CA VAL A 112 -4.30 -2.87 -21.49
C VAL A 112 -4.51 -2.96 -19.99
N PHE A 113 -4.36 -4.16 -19.44
CA PHE A 113 -4.50 -4.40 -18.01
C PHE A 113 -3.14 -4.30 -17.32
N LYS A 114 -3.05 -3.44 -16.29
CA LYS A 114 -1.88 -3.36 -15.40
C LYS A 114 -2.08 -4.31 -14.22
N GLU A 115 -1.18 -5.27 -14.05
CA GLU A 115 -1.10 -6.15 -12.88
C GLU A 115 0.10 -5.74 -12.02
N TYR A 116 -0.16 -5.12 -10.87
CA TYR A 116 0.89 -4.69 -9.94
C TYR A 116 1.43 -5.88 -9.15
N LYS A 117 2.74 -6.12 -9.24
CA LYS A 117 3.46 -7.17 -8.49
C LYS A 117 4.11 -6.57 -7.24
N ILE A 118 3.28 -6.19 -6.27
CA ILE A 118 3.70 -5.46 -5.06
C ILE A 118 4.77 -6.19 -4.26
N VAL A 119 4.77 -7.51 -4.26
CA VAL A 119 5.80 -8.30 -3.56
C VAL A 119 7.22 -7.97 -4.03
N ARG A 120 7.39 -7.57 -5.30
CA ARG A 120 8.69 -7.16 -5.84
C ARG A 120 9.17 -5.81 -5.31
N SER A 121 8.26 -5.06 -4.70
CA SER A 121 8.54 -3.77 -4.05
C SER A 121 8.79 -3.92 -2.55
N LYS A 122 9.05 -5.15 -2.06
CA LYS A 122 9.30 -5.44 -0.64
C LYS A 122 10.37 -4.52 -0.04
N ALA A 123 11.47 -4.29 -0.75
CA ALA A 123 12.57 -3.49 -0.23
C ALA A 123 12.14 -2.06 0.11
N ILE A 124 11.44 -1.39 -0.79
CA ILE A 124 10.96 -0.01 -0.52
C ILE A 124 9.84 0.01 0.52
N ILE A 125 9.01 -1.03 0.59
CA ILE A 125 7.98 -1.13 1.64
C ILE A 125 8.65 -1.27 3.01
N ASP A 126 9.73 -2.03 3.11
CA ASP A 126 10.51 -2.17 4.35
C ASP A 126 11.16 -0.84 4.77
N GLU A 127 11.66 -0.04 3.82
CA GLU A 127 12.17 1.31 4.10
C GLU A 127 11.07 2.24 4.62
N ILE A 128 9.84 2.10 4.11
CA ILE A 128 8.69 2.84 4.64
C ILE A 128 8.48 2.48 6.11
N ASP A 129 8.49 1.20 6.48
CA ASP A 129 8.30 0.76 7.87
C ASP A 129 9.42 1.22 8.79
N ASP A 130 10.68 1.16 8.34
CA ASP A 130 11.82 1.68 9.09
C ASP A 130 11.69 3.18 9.39
N TYR A 131 11.04 3.92 8.50
CA TYR A 131 10.83 5.36 8.69
C TYR A 131 9.57 5.68 9.50
N ILE A 132 8.44 5.03 9.21
CA ILE A 132 7.18 5.36 9.89
C ILE A 132 7.01 4.63 11.22
N GLY A 133 7.58 3.44 11.40
CA GLY A 133 7.45 2.65 12.62
C GLY A 133 7.78 3.43 13.89
N PRO A 134 8.90 4.16 13.96
CA PRO A 134 9.22 5.01 15.10
C PRO A 134 8.21 6.12 15.38
N LEU A 135 7.46 6.58 14.38
CA LEU A 135 6.39 7.59 14.56
C LEU A 135 5.17 7.01 15.28
N TYR A 136 5.01 5.69 15.23
CA TYR A 136 4.02 4.94 16.01
C TYR A 136 4.55 4.51 17.39
N GLY A 137 5.81 4.83 17.71
CA GLY A 137 6.45 4.43 18.95
C GLY A 137 6.96 2.98 18.97
N LEU A 138 7.06 2.33 17.81
CA LEU A 138 7.56 0.97 17.68
C LEU A 138 9.07 0.92 17.86
N THR A 139 9.54 -0.14 18.54
CA THR A 139 10.95 -0.51 18.62
C THR A 139 11.42 -1.16 17.31
N GLN A 140 12.73 -1.22 17.10
CA GLN A 140 13.30 -1.89 15.93
C GLN A 140 12.90 -3.38 15.86
N GLU A 141 12.85 -4.05 17.00
CA GLU A 141 12.43 -5.46 17.09
C GLU A 141 10.97 -5.65 16.63
N GLU A 142 10.08 -4.74 17.03
CA GLU A 142 8.66 -4.76 16.58
C GLU A 142 8.54 -4.45 15.09
N ILE A 143 9.33 -3.51 14.58
CA ILE A 143 9.37 -3.20 13.13
C ILE A 143 9.86 -4.43 12.36
N ASP A 144 10.92 -5.07 12.79
CA ASP A 144 11.46 -6.27 12.15
C ASP A 144 10.48 -7.44 12.20
N PHE A 145 9.74 -7.60 13.30
CA PHE A 145 8.65 -8.57 13.41
C PHE A 145 7.56 -8.29 12.35
N ILE A 146 7.10 -7.05 12.23
CA ILE A 146 6.06 -6.64 11.29
C ILE A 146 6.50 -6.86 9.84
N LYS A 147 7.75 -6.50 9.50
CA LYS A 147 8.33 -6.70 8.17
C LYS A 147 8.37 -8.18 7.76
N ASN A 148 8.56 -9.07 8.74
CA ASN A 148 8.67 -10.50 8.52
C ASN A 148 7.37 -11.28 8.81
N TYR A 149 6.31 -10.59 9.26
CA TYR A 149 5.03 -11.22 9.61
C TYR A 149 4.46 -12.01 8.44
N GLU A 150 4.28 -13.32 8.63
CA GLU A 150 3.79 -14.27 7.62
C GLU A 150 4.50 -14.18 6.25
N LEU A 151 5.78 -13.83 6.24
CA LEU A 151 6.51 -13.52 5.02
C LEU A 151 6.52 -14.68 4.02
N GLU A 152 6.70 -15.93 4.47
CA GLU A 152 6.68 -17.11 3.60
C GLU A 152 5.35 -17.23 2.87
N PHE A 153 4.22 -17.05 3.59
CA PHE A 153 2.89 -17.10 3.00
C PHE A 153 2.67 -15.92 2.03
N ARG A 154 3.12 -14.75 2.39
CA ARG A 154 2.99 -13.52 1.59
C ARG A 154 3.79 -13.60 0.29
N MET A 155 4.97 -14.21 0.32
CA MET A 155 5.85 -14.39 -0.84
C MET A 155 5.47 -15.60 -1.69
N ALA A 156 4.68 -16.54 -1.19
CA ALA A 156 4.27 -17.72 -1.92
C ALA A 156 3.38 -17.37 -3.12
N GLY A 157 3.83 -17.73 -4.33
CA GLY A 157 3.04 -17.61 -5.56
C GLY A 157 3.52 -16.55 -6.56
N GLU A 158 4.78 -16.18 -6.52
CA GLU A 158 5.49 -15.51 -7.62
C GLU A 158 6.31 -16.46 -8.46
#